data_1fa8cec155f8d2e15ac772a5b841d252
#
_entry.id   1fa8cec155f8d2e15ac772a5b841d252
#
_cell.length_a   1.000
_cell.length_b   1.000
_cell.length_c   1.000
_cell.angle_alpha   90.00
_cell.angle_beta   90.00
_cell.angle_gamma   90.00
#
_symmetry.space_group_name_H-M   'P 1'
#
loop_
_entity.id
_entity.type
_entity.pdbx_description
1 polymer ?
#
loop_
_entity_poly.entity_id
_entity_poly.type
_entity_poly.pdbx_seq_one_letter_code
_entity_poly.pdbx_strand_id
1 'polypeptide(L)'
;MYFALKCIRNEDEEKIKNIASESERWKFIYDITKTYGFEGIHIGSNVGDDLYVEDYKLGLNNIPDYFEDLKLTLHLGGHDKFTHENDCKKFDRKLESAFKTAIKHKMHDISIHPPVEVNGFTPDKRKTSEEYFDKTIAIWEKEALRSNISLSLESHDYGEYFLFDGLHEYVRFINRHPDLGVLIDISHNYYDNYSENDIINILGNTNIKGLHISDALQNVDVRKGTHLAIGNGTVDFSKLLSHFKSIPDLYGALEIVADNAGIGKSLKKLRDFI
;
A
#
# COMPACT_ATOMS: atom_id res chain seq x y z
N MET A 1 5.36 -15.28 -5.37
CA MET A 1 4.72 -13.94 -5.46
C MET A 1 3.43 -14.06 -6.24
N TYR A 2 2.40 -13.32 -5.89
CA TYR A 2 1.16 -13.20 -6.65
C TYR A 2 0.86 -11.73 -6.97
N PHE A 3 0.06 -11.46 -8.02
CA PHE A 3 -0.31 -10.10 -8.38
C PHE A 3 -1.72 -9.77 -7.92
N ALA A 4 -1.86 -8.61 -7.28
CA ALA A 4 -3.11 -8.02 -6.85
C ALA A 4 -3.43 -6.75 -7.65
N LEU A 5 -4.71 -6.56 -7.96
CA LEU A 5 -5.20 -5.29 -8.51
C LEU A 5 -5.37 -4.29 -7.36
N LYS A 6 -4.78 -3.11 -7.44
CA LYS A 6 -5.10 -2.03 -6.51
C LYS A 6 -6.36 -1.31 -6.98
N CYS A 7 -7.38 -1.31 -6.13
CA CYS A 7 -8.69 -0.70 -6.40
C CYS A 7 -8.70 0.82 -6.23
N ILE A 8 -7.67 1.52 -6.70
CA ILE A 8 -7.62 2.99 -6.65
C ILE A 8 -6.87 3.47 -7.88
N ARG A 9 -7.33 4.55 -8.51
CA ARG A 9 -6.68 5.23 -9.64
C ARG A 9 -6.76 4.50 -10.97
N ASN A 10 -7.96 4.12 -11.36
CA ASN A 10 -8.24 3.67 -12.72
C ASN A 10 -8.96 4.82 -13.47
N GLU A 11 -8.61 5.06 -14.74
CA GLU A 11 -9.36 5.99 -15.61
C GLU A 11 -10.84 5.61 -15.76
N ASP A 12 -11.21 4.37 -15.44
CA ASP A 12 -12.59 3.90 -15.39
C ASP A 12 -13.33 4.23 -14.07
N GLU A 13 -12.71 4.97 -13.15
CA GLU A 13 -13.30 5.37 -11.86
C GLU A 13 -14.65 6.05 -12.04
N GLU A 14 -14.79 6.96 -13.01
CA GLU A 14 -16.07 7.61 -13.33
C GLU A 14 -17.13 6.61 -13.81
N LYS A 15 -16.74 5.57 -14.52
CA LYS A 15 -17.67 4.50 -14.92
C LYS A 15 -18.15 3.73 -13.70
N ILE A 16 -17.25 3.39 -12.76
CA ILE A 16 -17.59 2.68 -11.52
C ILE A 16 -18.52 3.54 -10.66
N LYS A 17 -18.23 4.82 -10.50
CA LYS A 17 -19.07 5.78 -9.74
C LYS A 17 -20.49 5.89 -10.29
N ASN A 18 -20.66 5.74 -11.61
CA ASN A 18 -21.94 5.82 -12.29
C ASN A 18 -22.73 4.49 -12.27
N ILE A 19 -22.14 3.39 -11.80
CA ILE A 19 -22.88 2.14 -11.57
C ILE A 19 -23.85 2.33 -10.40
N ALA A 20 -25.12 2.00 -10.61
CA ALA A 20 -26.19 2.37 -9.70
C ALA A 20 -26.08 1.74 -8.31
N SER A 21 -25.73 0.45 -8.24
CA SER A 21 -25.70 -0.27 -6.96
C SER A 21 -24.27 -0.60 -6.52
N GLU A 22 -24.06 -0.66 -5.20
CA GLU A 22 -22.79 -1.08 -4.60
C GLU A 22 -22.41 -2.51 -5.00
N SER A 23 -23.38 -3.42 -5.06
CA SER A 23 -23.17 -4.81 -5.47
C SER A 23 -22.65 -4.92 -6.91
N GLU A 24 -23.19 -4.11 -7.84
CA GLU A 24 -22.71 -4.07 -9.21
C GLU A 24 -21.32 -3.46 -9.33
N ARG A 25 -20.97 -2.48 -8.48
CA ARG A 25 -19.61 -1.93 -8.42
C ARG A 25 -18.59 -2.99 -7.95
N TRP A 26 -18.92 -3.75 -6.89
CA TRP A 26 -18.10 -4.87 -6.46
C TRP A 26 -17.95 -5.93 -7.56
N LYS A 27 -19.05 -6.24 -8.25
CA LYS A 27 -19.02 -7.18 -9.37
C LYS A 27 -18.11 -6.71 -10.51
N PHE A 28 -18.15 -5.43 -10.83
CA PHE A 28 -17.28 -4.85 -11.88
C PHE A 28 -15.78 -5.00 -11.50
N ILE A 29 -15.41 -4.71 -10.26
CA ILE A 29 -14.03 -4.87 -9.77
C ILE A 29 -13.60 -6.35 -9.84
N TYR A 30 -14.46 -7.25 -9.39
CA TYR A 30 -14.21 -8.68 -9.48
C TYR A 30 -13.99 -9.13 -10.92
N ASP A 31 -14.85 -8.72 -11.85
CA ASP A 31 -14.77 -9.11 -13.25
C ASP A 31 -13.48 -8.61 -13.92
N ILE A 32 -13.04 -7.39 -13.63
CA ILE A 32 -11.74 -6.88 -14.10
C ILE A 32 -10.61 -7.75 -13.55
N THR A 33 -10.62 -8.01 -12.25
CA THR A 33 -9.61 -8.83 -11.57
C THR A 33 -9.48 -10.19 -12.25
N LYS A 34 -10.60 -10.87 -12.48
CA LYS A 34 -10.61 -12.18 -13.13
C LYS A 34 -10.26 -12.12 -14.62
N THR A 35 -10.73 -11.10 -15.33
CA THR A 35 -10.49 -10.94 -16.79
C THR A 35 -9.00 -10.81 -17.09
N TYR A 36 -8.26 -10.06 -16.29
CA TYR A 36 -6.82 -9.91 -16.48
C TYR A 36 -5.99 -10.96 -15.72
N GLY A 37 -6.63 -11.80 -14.92
CA GLY A 37 -5.98 -12.92 -14.24
C GLY A 37 -5.18 -12.49 -13.01
N PHE A 38 -5.59 -11.44 -12.31
CA PHE A 38 -5.06 -11.15 -10.97
C PHE A 38 -5.50 -12.24 -9.99
N GLU A 39 -4.61 -12.57 -9.06
CA GLU A 39 -4.88 -13.55 -8.02
C GLU A 39 -5.39 -12.91 -6.74
N GLY A 40 -5.36 -11.59 -6.64
CA GLY A 40 -5.80 -10.86 -5.46
C GLY A 40 -6.26 -9.44 -5.75
N ILE A 41 -6.75 -8.81 -4.69
CA ILE A 41 -7.13 -7.39 -4.69
C ILE A 41 -6.49 -6.72 -3.48
N HIS A 42 -5.84 -5.59 -3.72
CA HIS A 42 -5.33 -4.68 -2.71
C HIS A 42 -6.30 -3.52 -2.57
N ILE A 43 -7.10 -3.54 -1.50
CA ILE A 43 -8.22 -2.61 -1.33
C ILE A 43 -7.72 -1.37 -0.61
N GLY A 44 -7.71 -0.23 -1.30
CA GLY A 44 -7.46 1.06 -0.67
C GLY A 44 -8.71 1.57 0.04
N SER A 45 -8.56 2.02 1.27
CA SER A 45 -9.64 2.61 2.06
C SER A 45 -9.25 3.99 2.56
N ASN A 46 -10.06 4.99 2.28
CA ASN A 46 -10.02 6.27 2.99
C ASN A 46 -10.78 6.14 4.31
N VAL A 47 -10.37 6.91 5.30
CA VAL A 47 -10.69 6.61 6.69
C VAL A 47 -11.78 7.52 7.22
N GLY A 48 -12.87 6.89 7.59
CA GLY A 48 -13.82 7.35 8.60
C GLY A 48 -14.04 6.22 9.62
N ASP A 49 -14.96 6.37 10.55
CA ASP A 49 -15.32 5.33 11.52
C ASP A 49 -15.85 4.06 10.83
N ASP A 50 -16.37 4.20 9.61
CA ASP A 50 -16.70 3.10 8.70
C ASP A 50 -15.64 3.06 7.58
N LEU A 51 -14.91 1.97 7.47
CA LEU A 51 -13.96 1.76 6.39
C LEU A 51 -14.70 1.75 5.05
N TYR A 52 -14.33 2.67 4.20
CA TYR A 52 -15.03 2.94 2.96
C TYR A 52 -14.05 3.29 1.84
N VAL A 53 -14.24 2.68 0.68
CA VAL A 53 -13.50 3.07 -0.53
C VAL A 53 -14.24 4.25 -1.15
N GLU A 54 -13.84 5.48 -0.77
CA GLU A 54 -14.55 6.70 -1.08
C GLU A 54 -14.73 6.90 -2.59
N ASP A 55 -13.68 6.66 -3.34
CA ASP A 55 -13.66 6.85 -4.79
C ASP A 55 -14.70 5.99 -5.51
N TYR A 56 -15.00 4.79 -4.99
CA TYR A 56 -15.96 3.88 -5.61
C TYR A 56 -17.27 3.74 -4.83
N LYS A 57 -17.46 4.47 -3.74
CA LYS A 57 -18.60 4.36 -2.85
C LYS A 57 -18.89 2.92 -2.43
N LEU A 58 -17.85 2.24 -1.93
CA LEU A 58 -17.88 0.84 -1.51
C LEU A 58 -17.61 0.69 -0.02
N GLY A 59 -18.56 0.17 0.72
CA GLY A 59 -18.38 -0.18 2.13
C GLY A 59 -17.64 -1.51 2.27
N LEU A 60 -16.54 -1.53 3.03
CA LEU A 60 -15.77 -2.76 3.21
C LEU A 60 -16.52 -3.84 4.00
N ASN A 61 -17.54 -3.47 4.75
CA ASN A 61 -18.42 -4.42 5.41
C ASN A 61 -19.28 -5.23 4.42
N ASN A 62 -19.40 -4.78 3.17
CA ASN A 62 -20.25 -5.33 2.13
C ASN A 62 -19.46 -6.06 1.03
N ILE A 63 -18.20 -6.43 1.28
CA ILE A 63 -17.43 -7.25 0.33
C ILE A 63 -18.18 -8.56 0.12
N PRO A 64 -18.56 -8.88 -1.14
CA PRO A 64 -19.34 -10.08 -1.42
C PRO A 64 -18.55 -11.38 -1.24
N ASP A 65 -19.23 -12.47 -0.89
CA ASP A 65 -18.62 -13.78 -0.62
C ASP A 65 -17.88 -14.38 -1.84
N TYR A 66 -18.25 -13.99 -3.06
CA TYR A 66 -17.53 -14.48 -4.25
C TYR A 66 -16.09 -13.93 -4.38
N PHE A 67 -15.68 -13.02 -3.50
CA PHE A 67 -14.27 -12.61 -3.36
C PHE A 67 -13.41 -13.62 -2.60
N GLU A 68 -14.00 -14.65 -1.98
CA GLU A 68 -13.26 -15.66 -1.21
C GLU A 68 -12.27 -16.48 -2.06
N ASP A 69 -12.41 -16.48 -3.40
CA ASP A 69 -11.45 -17.08 -4.33
C ASP A 69 -10.26 -16.18 -4.67
N LEU A 70 -10.22 -14.98 -4.11
CA LEU A 70 -9.15 -13.99 -4.28
C LEU A 70 -8.40 -13.77 -2.97
N LYS A 71 -7.10 -13.50 -3.07
CA LYS A 71 -6.31 -13.02 -1.93
C LYS A 71 -6.58 -11.55 -1.70
N LEU A 72 -7.03 -11.20 -0.49
CA LEU A 72 -7.38 -9.83 -0.13
C LEU A 72 -6.34 -9.22 0.80
N THR A 73 -5.98 -7.98 0.54
CA THR A 73 -5.17 -7.14 1.42
C THR A 73 -5.83 -5.76 1.56
N LEU A 74 -5.59 -5.07 2.67
CA LEU A 74 -6.18 -3.77 2.96
C LEU A 74 -5.08 -2.71 3.02
N HIS A 75 -5.29 -1.60 2.33
CA HIS A 75 -4.42 -0.44 2.42
C HIS A 75 -5.18 0.73 3.05
N LEU A 76 -4.75 1.14 4.23
CA LEU A 76 -5.32 2.30 4.90
C LEU A 76 -4.71 3.57 4.31
N GLY A 77 -5.43 4.15 3.37
CA GLY A 77 -5.06 5.41 2.75
C GLY A 77 -5.09 6.59 3.72
N GLY A 78 -4.57 7.71 3.25
CA GLY A 78 -4.45 8.94 4.02
C GLY A 78 -3.25 8.95 4.96
N HIS A 79 -2.78 10.15 5.22
CA HIS A 79 -1.66 10.39 6.09
C HIS A 79 -2.15 10.85 7.46
N ASP A 80 -1.80 10.11 8.50
CA ASP A 80 -2.19 10.42 9.86
C ASP A 80 -1.12 11.29 10.55
N LYS A 81 -1.56 12.14 11.48
CA LYS A 81 -0.67 12.91 12.35
C LYS A 81 -0.47 12.15 13.65
N PHE A 82 0.69 12.39 14.28
CA PHE A 82 1.04 11.83 15.59
C PHE A 82 1.67 12.88 16.48
N THR A 83 1.02 14.03 16.59
CA THR A 83 1.53 15.17 17.38
C THR A 83 1.00 15.19 18.81
N HIS A 84 -0.08 14.45 19.08
CA HIS A 84 -0.76 14.43 20.38
C HIS A 84 -1.34 13.04 20.65
N GLU A 85 -1.61 12.75 21.93
CA GLU A 85 -2.26 11.49 22.34
C GLU A 85 -3.61 11.22 21.66
N ASN A 86 -4.37 12.28 21.33
CA ASN A 86 -5.64 12.15 20.62
C ASN A 86 -5.45 11.64 19.18
N ASP A 87 -4.34 11.95 18.54
CA ASP A 87 -4.02 11.42 17.21
C ASP A 87 -3.82 9.90 17.30
N CYS A 88 -3.08 9.43 18.31
CA CYS A 88 -2.91 8.00 18.58
C CYS A 88 -4.26 7.31 18.79
N LYS A 89 -5.14 7.86 19.62
CA LYS A 89 -6.47 7.29 19.88
C LYS A 89 -7.35 7.24 18.61
N LYS A 90 -7.20 8.23 17.72
CA LYS A 90 -7.90 8.23 16.44
C LYS A 90 -7.36 7.12 15.53
N PHE A 91 -6.05 6.99 15.46
CA PHE A 91 -5.40 5.96 14.66
C PHE A 91 -5.67 4.55 15.21
N ASP A 92 -5.71 4.39 16.55
CA ASP A 92 -6.11 3.12 17.19
C ASP A 92 -7.50 2.67 16.77
N ARG A 93 -8.50 3.57 16.77
CA ARG A 93 -9.86 3.25 16.29
C ARG A 93 -9.87 2.84 14.82
N LYS A 94 -9.05 3.51 14.00
CA LYS A 94 -8.88 3.18 12.58
C LYS A 94 -8.33 1.76 12.41
N LEU A 95 -7.26 1.42 13.11
CA LEU A 95 -6.68 0.09 13.07
C LEU A 95 -7.62 -0.97 13.65
N GLU A 96 -8.33 -0.67 14.75
CA GLU A 96 -9.34 -1.59 15.30
C GLU A 96 -10.41 -1.96 14.26
N SER A 97 -10.92 -0.96 13.53
CA SER A 97 -11.87 -1.19 12.43
C SER A 97 -11.26 -1.99 11.29
N ALA A 98 -10.00 -1.68 10.93
CA ALA A 98 -9.27 -2.40 9.88
C ALA A 98 -9.06 -3.87 10.23
N PHE A 99 -8.61 -4.17 11.46
CA PHE A 99 -8.43 -5.56 11.91
C PHE A 99 -9.74 -6.33 11.95
N LYS A 100 -10.84 -5.72 12.44
CA LYS A 100 -12.17 -6.34 12.39
C LYS A 100 -12.59 -6.72 10.97
N THR A 101 -12.38 -5.81 10.03
CA THR A 101 -12.68 -6.04 8.61
C THR A 101 -11.77 -7.11 8.01
N ALA A 102 -10.47 -7.05 8.28
CA ALA A 102 -9.50 -8.01 7.78
C ALA A 102 -9.77 -9.43 8.29
N ILE A 103 -10.13 -9.58 9.57
CA ILE A 103 -10.52 -10.86 10.15
C ILE A 103 -11.79 -11.38 9.47
N LYS A 104 -12.82 -10.53 9.33
CA LYS A 104 -14.11 -10.90 8.71
C LYS A 104 -13.93 -11.44 7.29
N HIS A 105 -13.09 -10.79 6.49
CA HIS A 105 -12.89 -11.10 5.08
C HIS A 105 -11.60 -11.90 4.80
N LYS A 106 -10.97 -12.47 5.85
CA LYS A 106 -9.76 -13.31 5.73
C LYS A 106 -8.62 -12.62 4.97
N MET A 107 -8.44 -11.32 5.18
CA MET A 107 -7.36 -10.56 4.56
C MET A 107 -6.01 -10.94 5.18
N HIS A 108 -4.94 -10.85 4.39
CA HIS A 108 -3.61 -11.32 4.80
C HIS A 108 -2.71 -10.22 5.35
N ASP A 109 -2.96 -8.98 4.90
CA ASP A 109 -2.13 -7.82 5.25
C ASP A 109 -2.98 -6.56 5.38
N ILE A 110 -2.58 -5.69 6.31
CA ILE A 110 -3.07 -4.32 6.46
C ILE A 110 -1.86 -3.42 6.31
N SER A 111 -1.84 -2.56 5.30
CA SER A 111 -0.75 -1.60 5.11
C SER A 111 -1.17 -0.18 5.49
N ILE A 112 -0.23 0.57 6.01
CA ILE A 112 -0.39 1.93 6.52
C ILE A 112 0.72 2.83 6.00
N HIS A 113 0.46 4.14 5.95
CA HIS A 113 1.47 5.15 5.63
C HIS A 113 2.25 5.64 6.86
N PRO A 114 3.47 6.14 6.67
CA PRO A 114 4.15 6.92 7.71
C PRO A 114 3.38 8.19 8.09
N PRO A 115 3.54 8.68 9.32
CA PRO A 115 2.96 9.95 9.76
C PRO A 115 3.43 11.16 8.96
N VAL A 116 2.56 12.18 8.87
CA VAL A 116 2.88 13.45 8.21
C VAL A 116 2.61 14.66 9.10
N GLU A 117 3.28 15.78 8.78
CA GLU A 117 3.01 17.10 9.33
C GLU A 117 2.88 18.12 8.20
N VAL A 118 1.67 18.64 8.00
CA VAL A 118 1.34 19.55 6.86
C VAL A 118 2.18 20.84 6.82
N ASN A 119 2.71 21.28 7.97
CA ASN A 119 3.58 22.47 8.06
C ASN A 119 5.06 22.11 8.10
N GLY A 120 5.40 20.86 7.78
CA GLY A 120 6.74 20.32 7.94
C GLY A 120 7.11 19.98 9.38
N PHE A 121 7.95 18.96 9.52
CA PHE A 121 8.48 18.56 10.80
C PHE A 121 9.64 19.46 11.24
N THR A 122 9.50 20.09 12.41
CA THR A 122 10.67 20.56 13.17
C THR A 122 11.30 19.35 13.87
N PRO A 123 12.60 19.43 14.28
CA PRO A 123 13.26 18.32 14.99
C PRO A 123 12.48 17.84 16.23
N ASP A 124 11.94 18.77 17.04
CA ASP A 124 11.17 18.40 18.24
C ASP A 124 9.83 17.74 17.91
N LYS A 125 9.13 18.23 16.88
CA LYS A 125 7.88 17.61 16.42
C LYS A 125 8.13 16.22 15.84
N ARG A 126 9.19 16.05 15.05
CA ARG A 126 9.58 14.76 14.47
C ARG A 126 9.84 13.74 15.57
N LYS A 127 10.64 14.11 16.55
CA LYS A 127 10.92 13.26 17.72
C LYS A 127 9.63 12.88 18.47
N THR A 128 8.79 13.85 18.78
CA THR A 128 7.51 13.59 19.47
C THR A 128 6.60 12.68 18.66
N SER A 129 6.50 12.92 17.35
CA SER A 129 5.67 12.11 16.46
C SER A 129 6.21 10.68 16.35
N GLU A 130 7.54 10.51 16.25
CA GLU A 130 8.18 9.19 16.24
C GLU A 130 7.90 8.43 17.55
N GLU A 131 8.01 9.08 18.71
CA GLU A 131 7.72 8.46 20.01
C GLU A 131 6.27 7.99 20.15
N TYR A 132 5.30 8.75 19.66
CA TYR A 132 3.89 8.35 19.64
C TYR A 132 3.62 7.22 18.65
N PHE A 133 4.18 7.33 17.46
CA PHE A 133 4.01 6.31 16.42
C PHE A 133 4.65 4.97 16.83
N ASP A 134 5.88 5.01 17.37
CA ASP A 134 6.60 3.85 17.90
C ASP A 134 5.78 3.08 18.96
N LYS A 135 5.20 3.81 19.93
CA LYS A 135 4.34 3.20 20.97
C LYS A 135 3.08 2.58 20.37
N THR A 136 2.47 3.25 19.41
CA THR A 136 1.25 2.78 18.75
C THR A 136 1.55 1.52 17.95
N ILE A 137 2.61 1.53 17.13
CA ILE A 137 3.01 0.36 16.33
C ILE A 137 3.35 -0.82 17.22
N ALA A 138 4.07 -0.63 18.32
CA ALA A 138 4.40 -1.72 19.25
C ALA A 138 3.18 -2.42 19.89
N ILE A 139 2.03 -1.73 19.96
CA ILE A 139 0.76 -2.34 20.38
C ILE A 139 0.16 -3.16 19.24
N TRP A 140 0.11 -2.58 18.04
CA TRP A 140 -0.58 -3.18 16.89
C TRP A 140 0.20 -4.32 16.22
N GLU A 141 1.53 -4.36 16.33
CA GLU A 141 2.33 -5.55 15.97
C GLU A 141 1.87 -6.81 16.73
N LYS A 142 1.61 -6.66 18.03
CA LYS A 142 1.13 -7.77 18.87
C LYS A 142 -0.26 -8.23 18.47
N GLU A 143 -1.13 -7.30 18.08
CA GLU A 143 -2.46 -7.64 17.58
C GLU A 143 -2.40 -8.31 16.21
N ALA A 144 -1.50 -7.84 15.34
CA ALA A 144 -1.21 -8.45 14.05
C ALA A 144 -0.81 -9.93 14.21
N LEU A 145 0.15 -10.22 15.09
CA LEU A 145 0.56 -11.58 15.42
C LEU A 145 -0.58 -12.44 15.95
N ARG A 146 -1.40 -11.90 16.89
CA ARG A 146 -2.54 -12.63 17.46
C ARG A 146 -3.60 -12.98 16.43
N SER A 147 -3.82 -12.06 15.49
CA SER A 147 -4.84 -12.19 14.45
C SER A 147 -4.36 -12.99 13.22
N ASN A 148 -3.07 -13.33 13.18
CA ASN A 148 -2.40 -13.91 12.00
C ASN A 148 -2.61 -13.08 10.72
N ILE A 149 -2.57 -11.75 10.89
CA ILE A 149 -2.66 -10.75 9.82
C ILE A 149 -1.41 -9.91 9.90
N SER A 150 -0.73 -9.66 8.78
CA SER A 150 0.41 -8.74 8.76
C SER A 150 -0.07 -7.29 8.92
N LEU A 151 0.67 -6.50 9.69
CA LEU A 151 0.60 -5.04 9.65
C LEU A 151 1.86 -4.54 8.96
N SER A 152 1.72 -3.83 7.85
CA SER A 152 2.86 -3.39 7.03
C SER A 152 2.93 -1.87 6.97
N LEU A 153 4.13 -1.32 7.14
CA LEU A 153 4.40 0.10 6.91
C LEU A 153 4.91 0.29 5.48
N GLU A 154 4.35 1.26 4.77
CA GLU A 154 4.77 1.56 3.41
C GLU A 154 6.04 2.40 3.40
N SER A 155 7.00 2.02 2.55
CA SER A 155 8.20 2.81 2.27
C SER A 155 7.87 3.84 1.19
N HIS A 156 7.37 4.98 1.62
CA HIS A 156 6.72 5.94 0.74
C HIS A 156 6.98 7.35 1.25
N ASP A 157 7.30 8.26 0.35
CA ASP A 157 7.53 9.68 0.59
C ASP A 157 8.46 10.00 1.78
N TYR A 158 9.48 10.79 1.51
CA TYR A 158 10.47 11.21 2.49
C TYR A 158 10.60 12.74 2.52
N GLY A 159 11.29 13.27 3.53
CA GLY A 159 11.63 14.67 3.61
C GLY A 159 10.88 15.43 4.70
N GLU A 160 10.80 16.75 4.54
CA GLU A 160 10.38 17.66 5.62
C GLU A 160 8.94 17.46 6.13
N TYR A 161 8.04 16.97 5.28
CA TYR A 161 6.62 16.76 5.62
C TYR A 161 6.32 15.38 6.17
N PHE A 162 7.24 14.43 6.02
CA PHE A 162 7.08 13.03 6.41
C PHE A 162 7.90 12.70 7.66
N LEU A 163 7.47 11.69 8.40
CA LEU A 163 8.16 11.29 9.64
C LEU A 163 9.61 10.91 9.36
N PHE A 164 9.86 10.23 8.27
CA PHE A 164 11.20 9.80 7.86
C PHE A 164 11.79 10.77 6.84
N ASP A 165 13.04 11.18 7.05
CA ASP A 165 13.77 12.08 6.15
C ASP A 165 14.40 11.33 4.96
N GLY A 166 14.36 9.99 5.01
CA GLY A 166 14.86 9.11 3.96
C GLY A 166 14.73 7.64 4.32
N LEU A 167 15.04 6.79 3.34
CA LEU A 167 14.92 5.35 3.43
C LEU A 167 15.73 4.72 4.59
N HIS A 168 16.89 5.28 4.92
CA HIS A 168 17.69 4.81 6.05
C HIS A 168 17.02 5.06 7.41
N GLU A 169 16.31 6.17 7.58
CA GLU A 169 15.55 6.45 8.80
C GLU A 169 14.34 5.53 8.91
N TYR A 170 13.65 5.32 7.82
CA TYR A 170 12.58 4.35 7.72
C TYR A 170 13.04 2.96 8.17
N VAL A 171 14.15 2.45 7.63
CA VAL A 171 14.69 1.12 8.00
C VAL A 171 15.15 1.07 9.47
N ARG A 172 15.71 2.16 10.02
CA ARG A 172 15.99 2.24 11.46
C ARG A 172 14.74 2.06 12.32
N PHE A 173 13.62 2.64 11.89
CA PHE A 173 12.33 2.43 12.54
C PHE A 173 11.88 0.97 12.41
N ILE A 174 11.86 0.41 11.20
CA ILE A 174 11.49 -1.00 10.95
C ILE A 174 12.32 -1.98 11.80
N ASN A 175 13.62 -1.74 11.95
CA ASN A 175 14.49 -2.62 12.74
C ASN A 175 14.17 -2.64 14.25
N ARG A 176 13.42 -1.65 14.78
CA ARG A 176 12.89 -1.68 16.14
C ARG A 176 11.58 -2.47 16.27
N HIS A 177 10.96 -2.76 15.15
CA HIS A 177 9.67 -3.43 15.02
C HIS A 177 9.79 -4.69 14.14
N PRO A 178 10.40 -5.77 14.64
CA PRO A 178 10.74 -6.94 13.82
C PRO A 178 9.53 -7.70 13.26
N ASP A 179 8.37 -7.55 13.89
CA ASP A 179 7.12 -8.17 13.46
C ASP A 179 6.33 -7.29 12.47
N LEU A 180 6.69 -6.00 12.36
CA LEU A 180 6.11 -5.09 11.40
C LEU A 180 6.52 -5.47 9.98
N GLY A 181 5.54 -5.63 9.11
CA GLY A 181 5.76 -5.85 7.68
C GLY A 181 6.25 -4.59 6.96
N VAL A 182 6.84 -4.80 5.81
CA VAL A 182 7.23 -3.72 4.89
C VAL A 182 6.46 -3.87 3.59
N LEU A 183 5.78 -2.80 3.20
CA LEU A 183 5.24 -2.62 1.86
C LEU A 183 6.19 -1.68 1.11
N ILE A 184 6.87 -2.18 0.09
CA ILE A 184 7.80 -1.37 -0.71
C ILE A 184 7.01 -0.67 -1.83
N ASP A 185 6.94 0.66 -1.82
CA ASP A 185 6.52 1.40 -3.00
C ASP A 185 7.72 1.63 -3.94
N ILE A 186 7.70 0.94 -5.06
CA ILE A 186 8.81 0.98 -6.02
C ILE A 186 8.90 2.36 -6.67
N SER A 187 7.77 2.94 -7.08
CA SER A 187 7.76 4.17 -7.84
C SER A 187 8.15 5.39 -7.00
N HIS A 188 7.69 5.46 -5.76
CA HIS A 188 8.04 6.55 -4.85
C HIS A 188 9.51 6.47 -4.43
N ASN A 189 10.01 5.30 -4.06
CA ASN A 189 11.43 5.15 -3.76
C ASN A 189 12.32 5.50 -4.97
N TYR A 190 11.94 5.05 -6.17
CA TYR A 190 12.69 5.38 -7.39
C TYR A 190 12.63 6.87 -7.71
N TYR A 191 11.48 7.50 -7.55
CA TYR A 191 11.29 8.94 -7.72
C TYR A 191 12.17 9.75 -6.75
N ASP A 192 12.32 9.29 -5.51
CA ASP A 192 13.19 9.86 -4.47
C ASP A 192 14.69 9.56 -4.69
N ASN A 193 15.04 9.14 -5.90
CA ASN A 193 16.39 8.85 -6.38
C ASN A 193 17.08 7.64 -5.73
N TYR A 194 16.33 6.71 -5.14
CA TYR A 194 16.86 5.40 -4.80
C TYR A 194 16.85 4.49 -6.03
N SER A 195 18.03 4.02 -6.44
CA SER A 195 18.14 3.04 -7.52
C SER A 195 17.56 1.68 -7.08
N GLU A 196 17.33 0.78 -8.05
CA GLU A 196 16.92 -0.60 -7.74
C GLU A 196 17.93 -1.31 -6.82
N ASN A 197 19.23 -1.01 -6.96
CA ASN A 197 20.25 -1.53 -6.04
C ASN A 197 20.07 -1.00 -4.62
N ASP A 198 19.74 0.29 -4.47
CA ASP A 198 19.52 0.89 -3.15
C ASP A 198 18.32 0.26 -2.49
N ILE A 199 17.20 0.12 -3.24
CA ILE A 199 15.98 -0.54 -2.75
C ILE A 199 16.29 -1.97 -2.29
N ILE A 200 16.99 -2.76 -3.11
CA ILE A 200 17.38 -4.13 -2.78
C ILE A 200 18.31 -4.18 -1.56
N ASN A 201 19.35 -3.37 -1.53
CA ASN A 201 20.37 -3.44 -0.48
C ASN A 201 19.85 -2.91 0.87
N ILE A 202 19.00 -1.90 0.87
CA ILE A 202 18.50 -1.26 2.09
C ILE A 202 17.28 -2.01 2.64
N LEU A 203 16.35 -2.41 1.78
CA LEU A 203 15.10 -3.06 2.19
C LEU A 203 15.12 -4.59 2.10
N GLY A 204 16.00 -5.19 1.31
CA GLY A 204 15.98 -6.63 0.98
C GLY A 204 16.07 -7.59 2.17
N ASN A 205 16.54 -7.11 3.33
CA ASN A 205 16.65 -7.90 4.56
C ASN A 205 15.52 -7.57 5.58
N THR A 206 14.55 -6.74 5.22
CA THR A 206 13.41 -6.42 6.09
C THR A 206 12.30 -7.46 5.94
N ASN A 207 11.27 -7.39 6.79
CA ASN A 207 10.11 -8.29 6.75
C ASN A 207 9.13 -7.88 5.63
N ILE A 208 9.53 -8.05 4.36
CA ILE A 208 8.75 -7.62 3.20
C ILE A 208 7.49 -8.47 3.05
N LYS A 209 6.33 -7.83 2.95
CA LYS A 209 5.02 -8.45 2.74
C LYS A 209 4.42 -8.12 1.38
N GLY A 210 4.69 -6.93 0.86
CA GLY A 210 4.10 -6.47 -0.39
C GLY A 210 4.98 -5.49 -1.16
N LEU A 211 4.64 -5.33 -2.42
CA LEU A 211 5.19 -4.31 -3.32
C LEU A 211 4.03 -3.50 -3.90
N HIS A 212 4.10 -2.17 -3.84
CA HIS A 212 3.37 -1.33 -4.78
C HIS A 212 4.17 -1.25 -6.06
N ILE A 213 3.56 -1.67 -7.15
CA ILE A 213 4.23 -1.80 -8.45
C ILE A 213 3.64 -0.81 -9.42
N SER A 214 4.41 0.19 -9.77
CA SER A 214 4.17 1.12 -10.86
C SER A 214 5.51 1.62 -11.40
N ASP A 215 5.53 2.01 -12.67
CA ASP A 215 6.74 2.56 -13.28
C ASP A 215 6.94 4.02 -12.87
N ALA A 216 8.16 4.51 -12.99
CA ALA A 216 8.51 5.86 -12.58
C ALA A 216 9.58 6.51 -13.47
N LEU A 217 9.60 7.83 -13.43
CA LEU A 217 10.63 8.68 -14.02
C LEU A 217 11.23 9.58 -12.94
N GLN A 218 12.56 9.70 -12.94
CA GLN A 218 13.28 10.64 -12.08
C GLN A 218 13.34 12.03 -12.71
N ASN A 219 13.58 13.05 -11.88
CA ASN A 219 13.81 14.44 -12.31
C ASN A 219 12.65 15.10 -13.08
N VAL A 220 11.43 14.68 -12.83
CA VAL A 220 10.20 15.28 -13.37
C VAL A 220 9.26 15.64 -12.22
N ASP A 221 8.16 16.35 -12.51
CA ASP A 221 7.10 16.58 -11.51
C ASP A 221 6.53 15.24 -10.99
N VAL A 222 6.33 15.12 -9.68
CA VAL A 222 5.88 13.87 -9.04
C VAL A 222 4.62 13.30 -9.66
N ARG A 223 3.66 14.15 -10.01
CA ARG A 223 2.39 13.73 -10.65
C ARG A 223 2.58 13.15 -12.05
N LYS A 224 3.73 13.41 -12.67
CA LYS A 224 4.11 12.91 -13.99
C LYS A 224 5.14 11.79 -13.91
N GLY A 225 5.81 11.67 -12.77
CA GLY A 225 6.94 10.77 -12.56
C GLY A 225 6.61 9.50 -11.80
N THR A 226 5.43 9.38 -11.19
CA THR A 226 5.02 8.20 -10.40
C THR A 226 3.76 7.57 -10.96
N HIS A 227 3.45 6.35 -10.53
CA HIS A 227 2.25 5.57 -10.88
C HIS A 227 2.07 5.37 -12.40
N LEU A 228 3.16 5.31 -13.15
CA LEU A 228 3.11 5.07 -14.58
C LEU A 228 2.80 3.61 -14.90
N ALA A 229 2.15 3.37 -16.05
CA ALA A 229 2.00 2.02 -16.57
C ALA A 229 3.37 1.40 -16.88
N ILE A 230 3.52 0.10 -16.66
CA ILE A 230 4.79 -0.62 -16.81
C ILE A 230 5.35 -0.48 -18.23
N GLY A 231 6.56 0.04 -18.32
CA GLY A 231 7.29 0.35 -19.57
C GLY A 231 7.05 1.77 -20.08
N ASN A 232 6.44 2.65 -19.28
CA ASN A 232 6.35 4.09 -19.56
C ASN A 232 7.34 4.92 -18.73
N GLY A 233 8.03 4.31 -17.79
CA GLY A 233 9.12 4.86 -17.00
C GLY A 233 10.46 4.17 -17.30
N THR A 234 11.35 4.20 -16.33
CA THR A 234 12.73 3.70 -16.47
C THR A 234 13.13 2.70 -15.38
N VAL A 235 12.19 2.21 -14.56
CA VAL A 235 12.46 1.22 -13.51
C VAL A 235 12.84 -0.13 -14.11
N ASP A 236 13.93 -0.73 -13.64
CA ASP A 236 14.31 -2.10 -14.02
C ASP A 236 13.58 -3.15 -13.16
N PHE A 237 12.35 -3.47 -13.58
CA PHE A 237 11.51 -4.49 -12.92
C PHE A 237 12.13 -5.89 -12.99
N SER A 238 12.88 -6.21 -14.04
CA SER A 238 13.55 -7.52 -14.14
C SER A 238 14.48 -7.74 -12.96
N LYS A 239 15.24 -6.72 -12.61
CA LYS A 239 16.17 -6.75 -11.47
C LYS A 239 15.46 -6.85 -10.13
N LEU A 240 14.48 -5.98 -9.87
CA LEU A 240 13.71 -5.95 -8.61
C LEU A 240 12.93 -7.25 -8.40
N LEU A 241 12.16 -7.69 -9.40
CA LEU A 241 11.33 -8.87 -9.27
C LEU A 241 12.15 -10.16 -9.19
N SER A 242 13.29 -10.25 -9.88
CA SER A 242 14.22 -11.38 -9.73
C SER A 242 14.70 -11.54 -8.30
N HIS A 243 14.89 -10.43 -7.58
CA HIS A 243 15.32 -10.46 -6.18
C HIS A 243 14.17 -10.85 -5.24
N PHE A 244 13.01 -10.20 -5.37
CA PHE A 244 11.92 -10.34 -4.40
C PHE A 244 10.99 -11.54 -4.65
N LYS A 245 10.92 -12.10 -5.87
CA LYS A 245 9.96 -13.17 -6.22
C LYS A 245 10.06 -14.45 -5.36
N SER A 246 11.19 -14.69 -4.72
CA SER A 246 11.41 -15.85 -3.83
C SER A 246 10.85 -15.68 -2.43
N ILE A 247 10.39 -14.48 -2.06
CA ILE A 247 9.78 -14.23 -0.75
C ILE A 247 8.42 -14.95 -0.70
N PRO A 248 8.20 -15.82 0.31
CA PRO A 248 6.93 -16.52 0.44
C PRO A 248 5.76 -15.55 0.60
N ASP A 249 4.63 -15.86 -0.03
CA ASP A 249 3.38 -15.10 0.04
C ASP A 249 3.46 -13.61 -0.29
N LEU A 250 4.57 -13.17 -0.89
CA LEU A 250 4.73 -11.79 -1.36
C LEU A 250 3.62 -11.44 -2.37
N TYR A 251 2.95 -10.32 -2.15
CA TYR A 251 2.05 -9.75 -3.16
C TYR A 251 2.69 -8.57 -3.90
N GLY A 252 2.32 -8.42 -5.16
CA GLY A 252 2.62 -7.22 -5.94
C GLY A 252 1.31 -6.53 -6.32
N ALA A 253 0.99 -5.42 -5.68
CA ALA A 253 -0.19 -4.63 -5.99
C ALA A 253 0.14 -3.66 -7.14
N LEU A 254 -0.54 -3.83 -8.27
CA LEU A 254 -0.37 -2.95 -9.43
C LEU A 254 -1.09 -1.63 -9.18
N GLU A 255 -0.31 -0.59 -8.91
CA GLU A 255 -0.78 0.76 -8.59
C GLU A 255 -0.43 1.75 -9.70
N ILE A 256 -1.17 1.73 -10.79
CA ILE A 256 -0.92 2.57 -11.95
C ILE A 256 -2.12 3.46 -12.29
N VAL A 257 -1.84 4.61 -12.87
CA VAL A 257 -2.87 5.46 -13.49
C VAL A 257 -2.99 5.05 -14.95
N ALA A 258 -3.96 4.20 -15.25
CA ALA A 258 -4.21 3.70 -16.60
C ALA A 258 -5.66 3.22 -16.73
N ASP A 259 -6.11 3.07 -17.98
CA ASP A 259 -7.35 2.35 -18.28
C ASP A 259 -7.20 0.82 -18.06
N ASN A 260 -8.29 0.09 -18.11
CA ASN A 260 -8.28 -1.35 -17.92
C ASN A 260 -7.35 -2.09 -18.91
N ALA A 261 -7.24 -1.60 -20.15
CA ALA A 261 -6.34 -2.19 -21.15
C ALA A 261 -4.87 -1.96 -20.77
N GLY A 262 -4.54 -0.79 -20.25
CA GLY A 262 -3.21 -0.44 -19.71
C GLY A 262 -2.84 -1.30 -18.51
N ILE A 263 -3.80 -1.55 -17.60
CA ILE A 263 -3.64 -2.46 -16.46
C ILE A 263 -3.28 -3.87 -16.95
N GLY A 264 -4.06 -4.42 -17.87
CA GLY A 264 -3.81 -5.76 -18.41
C GLY A 264 -2.46 -5.88 -19.15
N LYS A 265 -2.07 -4.86 -19.92
CA LYS A 265 -0.76 -4.81 -20.58
C LYS A 265 0.39 -4.75 -19.57
N SER A 266 0.25 -3.95 -18.52
CA SER A 266 1.25 -3.83 -17.45
C SER A 266 1.43 -5.16 -16.72
N LEU A 267 0.35 -5.83 -16.35
CA LEU A 267 0.42 -7.14 -15.69
C LEU A 267 1.09 -8.18 -16.59
N LYS A 268 0.79 -8.19 -17.89
CA LYS A 268 1.45 -9.09 -18.83
C LYS A 268 2.96 -8.86 -18.86
N LYS A 269 3.42 -7.60 -18.97
CA LYS A 269 4.85 -7.26 -18.94
C LYS A 269 5.51 -7.71 -17.63
N LEU A 270 4.85 -7.52 -16.47
CA LEU A 270 5.40 -7.96 -15.18
C LEU A 270 5.59 -9.47 -15.12
N ARG A 271 4.65 -10.24 -15.67
CA ARG A 271 4.76 -11.71 -15.74
C ARG A 271 5.91 -12.20 -16.60
N ASP A 272 6.33 -11.42 -17.59
CA ASP A 272 7.49 -11.76 -18.43
C ASP A 272 8.82 -11.63 -17.65
N PHE A 273 8.84 -10.97 -16.47
CA PHE A 273 10.03 -10.81 -15.61
C PHE A 273 10.16 -11.86 -14.50
N ILE A 274 9.13 -12.66 -14.23
CA ILE A 274 9.13 -13.68 -13.16
C ILE A 274 9.06 -15.10 -13.69
#